data_38530987c945cb3e37ce809ea6986461
#
_entry.id   38530987c945cb3e37ce809ea6986461
#
_cell.length_a   1.000
_cell.length_b   1.000
_cell.length_c   1.000
_cell.angle_alpha   90.00
_cell.angle_beta   90.00
_cell.angle_gamma   90.00
#
_symmetry.space_group_name_H-M   'P 1'
#
loop_
_entity.id
_entity.type
_entity.pdbx_description
1 polymer ?
#
loop_
_entity_poly.entity_id
_entity_poly.type
_entity_poly.pdbx_seq_one_letter_code
_entity_poly.pdbx_strand_id
1 'polypeptide(L)'
;ALLGLGADAVSPNEAVLAEQRGIPRSRIMFTGTSVSEDDLERLVKFGNYKINIDSISQLKKLAEHRDEWNIRGLKLSVRLNPNVGAGHNPDVITAGIRNDDGVPIKFGIEQDKIIAAFITAREYGFHPDTLHIHIGSGWLGNDVHSFRIALQNTLDVMNELTKHGFSNLNL
;
A
#
# COMPACT_ATOMS: atom_id res chain seq x y z
N ALA A 1 12.45 9.01 -16.11
CA ALA A 1 13.55 9.51 -15.25
C ALA A 1 13.81 11.00 -15.44
N LEU A 2 13.91 11.52 -16.67
CA LEU A 2 14.18 12.96 -16.96
C LEU A 2 13.15 13.93 -16.38
N LEU A 3 11.88 13.50 -16.22
CA LEU A 3 10.80 14.31 -15.66
C LEU A 3 10.68 14.22 -14.12
N GLY A 4 11.59 13.50 -13.45
CA GLY A 4 11.53 13.33 -12.01
C GLY A 4 10.40 12.41 -11.52
N LEU A 5 9.78 11.62 -12.40
CA LEU A 5 8.72 10.66 -12.07
C LEU A 5 9.29 9.44 -11.36
N GLY A 6 8.44 8.78 -10.57
CA GLY A 6 8.67 7.45 -10.00
C GLY A 6 7.98 6.36 -10.82
N ALA A 7 8.00 5.15 -10.28
CA ALA A 7 7.23 4.02 -10.80
C ALA A 7 6.47 3.33 -9.66
N ASP A 8 5.27 2.89 -9.98
CA ASP A 8 4.48 1.98 -9.16
C ASP A 8 4.48 0.61 -9.86
N ALA A 9 5.18 -0.35 -9.26
CA ALA A 9 5.40 -1.67 -9.81
C ALA A 9 4.50 -2.70 -9.13
N VAL A 10 3.88 -3.58 -9.89
CA VAL A 10 3.00 -4.63 -9.36
C VAL A 10 3.66 -6.03 -9.37
N SER A 11 4.88 -6.10 -9.87
CA SER A 11 5.72 -7.32 -9.83
C SER A 11 7.19 -6.96 -9.62
N PRO A 12 8.01 -7.90 -9.08
CA PRO A 12 9.45 -7.68 -8.98
C PRO A 12 10.11 -7.39 -10.33
N ASN A 13 9.61 -8.01 -11.40
CA ASN A 13 10.15 -7.78 -12.76
C ASN A 13 9.89 -6.35 -13.25
N GLU A 14 8.73 -5.77 -12.94
CA GLU A 14 8.45 -4.36 -13.24
C GLU A 14 9.35 -3.41 -12.46
N ALA A 15 9.61 -3.69 -11.19
CA ALA A 15 10.53 -2.90 -10.39
C ALA A 15 11.95 -2.91 -10.99
N VAL A 16 12.44 -4.08 -11.40
CA VAL A 16 13.74 -4.23 -12.09
C VAL A 16 13.74 -3.49 -13.42
N LEU A 17 12.69 -3.63 -14.22
CA LEU A 17 12.58 -2.95 -15.51
C LEU A 17 12.58 -1.42 -15.33
N ALA A 18 11.87 -0.90 -14.34
CA ALA A 18 11.84 0.52 -14.04
C ALA A 18 13.24 1.04 -13.70
N GLU A 19 14.00 0.29 -12.89
CA GLU A 19 15.38 0.63 -12.55
C GLU A 19 16.30 0.62 -13.80
N GLN A 20 16.19 -0.42 -14.63
CA GLN A 20 16.94 -0.53 -15.89
C GLN A 20 16.64 0.62 -16.87
N ARG A 21 15.45 1.23 -16.77
CA ARG A 21 15.05 2.41 -17.54
C ARG A 21 15.45 3.74 -16.88
N GLY A 22 16.28 3.67 -15.82
CA GLY A 22 16.88 4.83 -15.18
C GLY A 22 16.00 5.49 -14.12
N ILE A 23 14.97 4.82 -13.61
CA ILE A 23 14.22 5.30 -12.44
C ILE A 23 15.01 4.89 -11.20
N PRO A 24 15.41 5.84 -10.33
CA PRO A 24 16.12 5.52 -9.10
C PRO A 24 15.27 4.61 -8.20
N ARG A 25 15.88 3.62 -7.53
CA ARG A 25 15.21 2.71 -6.59
C ARG A 25 14.35 3.43 -5.55
N SER A 26 14.86 4.54 -5.02
CA SER A 26 14.14 5.37 -4.04
C SER A 26 12.84 6.00 -4.56
N ARG A 27 12.58 5.91 -5.87
CA ARG A 27 11.38 6.38 -6.54
C ARG A 27 10.54 5.25 -7.13
N ILE A 28 10.82 4.01 -6.74
CA ILE A 28 10.04 2.85 -7.14
C ILE A 28 9.29 2.38 -5.90
N MET A 29 7.96 2.32 -5.99
CA MET A 29 7.09 1.69 -5.02
C MET A 29 6.60 0.36 -5.57
N PHE A 30 6.52 -0.65 -4.74
CA PHE A 30 5.93 -1.92 -5.09
C PHE A 30 4.53 -2.03 -4.47
N THR A 31 3.54 -2.25 -5.29
CA THR A 31 2.12 -2.38 -4.91
C THR A 31 1.57 -3.70 -5.43
N GLY A 32 1.86 -4.80 -4.77
CA GLY A 32 1.39 -6.13 -5.16
C GLY A 32 0.39 -6.71 -4.18
N THR A 33 -0.59 -7.44 -4.72
CA THR A 33 -1.56 -8.24 -3.97
C THR A 33 -1.24 -9.73 -4.14
N SER A 34 -1.46 -10.52 -3.09
CA SER A 34 -1.18 -11.97 -3.11
C SER A 34 0.27 -12.31 -3.47
N VAL A 35 1.19 -11.53 -2.94
CA VAL A 35 2.63 -11.64 -3.21
C VAL A 35 3.19 -12.91 -2.58
N SER A 36 3.96 -13.67 -3.34
CA SER A 36 4.68 -14.84 -2.82
C SER A 36 5.86 -14.43 -1.94
N GLU A 37 6.36 -15.36 -1.17
CA GLU A 37 7.56 -15.16 -0.36
C GLU A 37 8.79 -14.90 -1.22
N ASP A 38 8.94 -15.67 -2.31
CA ASP A 38 10.00 -15.47 -3.30
C ASP A 38 9.99 -14.07 -3.92
N ASP A 39 8.79 -13.54 -4.21
CA ASP A 39 8.67 -12.18 -4.73
C ASP A 39 9.07 -11.13 -3.69
N LEU A 40 8.66 -11.32 -2.43
CA LEU A 40 9.06 -10.42 -1.33
C LEU A 40 10.57 -10.46 -1.13
N GLU A 41 11.17 -11.65 -1.10
CA GLU A 41 12.63 -11.81 -0.99
C GLU A 41 13.36 -11.09 -2.13
N ARG A 42 12.91 -11.28 -3.37
CA ARG A 42 13.48 -10.59 -4.52
C ARG A 42 13.40 -9.07 -4.39
N LEU A 43 12.26 -8.54 -3.96
CA LEU A 43 12.04 -7.11 -3.79
C LEU A 43 12.98 -6.52 -2.72
N VAL A 44 13.12 -7.17 -1.57
CA VAL A 44 13.97 -6.67 -0.49
C VAL A 44 15.45 -6.81 -0.82
N LYS A 45 15.88 -7.85 -1.54
CA LYS A 45 17.27 -8.03 -2.01
C LYS A 45 17.69 -6.99 -3.05
N PHE A 46 16.77 -6.43 -3.82
CA PHE A 46 17.06 -5.30 -4.70
C PHE A 46 17.31 -3.99 -3.92
N GLY A 47 16.86 -3.94 -2.68
CA GLY A 47 17.15 -2.87 -1.71
C GLY A 47 16.45 -1.53 -1.96
N ASN A 48 15.97 -0.92 -0.89
CA ASN A 48 15.41 0.44 -0.84
C ASN A 48 14.14 0.72 -1.68
N TYR A 49 13.42 -0.28 -2.12
CA TYR A 49 12.06 -0.05 -2.62
C TYR A 49 11.13 0.25 -1.45
N LYS A 50 10.16 1.12 -1.67
CA LYS A 50 9.05 1.25 -0.76
C LYS A 50 8.05 0.12 -1.06
N ILE A 51 7.82 -0.76 -0.09
CA ILE A 51 6.83 -1.82 -0.22
C ILE A 51 5.50 -1.32 0.34
N ASN A 52 4.45 -1.43 -0.46
CA ASN A 52 3.08 -1.15 -0.04
C ASN A 52 2.44 -2.44 0.49
N ILE A 53 2.18 -2.48 1.78
CA ILE A 53 1.55 -3.61 2.47
C ILE A 53 0.06 -3.62 2.17
N ASP A 54 -0.41 -4.68 1.57
CA ASP A 54 -1.80 -4.87 1.17
C ASP A 54 -2.62 -5.70 2.20
N SER A 55 -1.93 -6.40 3.10
CA SER A 55 -2.56 -7.24 4.12
C SER A 55 -1.66 -7.47 5.34
N ILE A 56 -2.29 -7.81 6.48
CA ILE A 56 -1.55 -8.19 7.70
C ILE A 56 -0.73 -9.47 7.48
N SER A 57 -1.18 -10.40 6.62
CA SER A 57 -0.43 -11.62 6.31
C SER A 57 0.87 -11.31 5.55
N GLN A 58 0.86 -10.34 4.65
CA GLN A 58 2.08 -9.87 3.97
C GLN A 58 3.06 -9.23 4.95
N LEU A 59 2.57 -8.44 5.90
CA LEU A 59 3.40 -7.86 6.97
C LEU A 59 4.05 -8.94 7.84
N LYS A 60 3.31 -9.99 8.20
CA LYS A 60 3.83 -11.13 8.97
C LYS A 60 4.95 -11.85 8.22
N LYS A 61 4.77 -12.14 6.94
CA LYS A 61 5.82 -12.76 6.09
C LYS A 61 7.12 -11.94 6.10
N LEU A 62 7.03 -10.62 5.93
CA LEU A 62 8.21 -9.76 6.03
C LEU A 62 8.86 -9.84 7.42
N ALA A 63 8.07 -9.91 8.48
CA ALA A 63 8.57 -9.99 9.85
C ALA A 63 9.26 -11.33 10.15
N GLU A 64 8.74 -12.44 9.63
CA GLU A 64 9.32 -13.77 9.76
C GLU A 64 10.74 -13.84 9.19
N HIS A 65 10.99 -13.16 8.08
CA HIS A 65 12.29 -13.13 7.41
C HIS A 65 13.12 -11.86 7.69
N ARG A 66 12.67 -11.02 8.62
CA ARG A 66 13.27 -9.70 8.87
C ARG A 66 14.78 -9.74 9.07
N ASP A 67 15.26 -10.71 9.82
CA ASP A 67 16.67 -10.82 10.21
C ASP A 67 17.47 -11.53 9.10
N GLU A 68 16.90 -12.57 8.51
CA GLU A 68 17.49 -13.30 7.39
C GLU A 68 17.73 -12.39 6.16
N TRP A 69 16.73 -11.57 5.83
CA TRP A 69 16.81 -10.66 4.69
C TRP A 69 17.45 -9.30 5.03
N ASN A 70 17.83 -9.09 6.30
CA ASN A 70 18.44 -7.85 6.79
C ASN A 70 17.61 -6.59 6.48
N ILE A 71 16.30 -6.66 6.75
CA ILE A 71 15.32 -5.60 6.44
C ILE A 71 14.82 -4.84 7.67
N ARG A 72 15.57 -4.85 8.76
CA ARG A 72 15.26 -4.01 9.94
C ARG A 72 15.24 -2.54 9.52
N GLY A 73 14.21 -1.82 9.95
CA GLY A 73 14.04 -0.42 9.60
C GLY A 73 13.51 -0.16 8.19
N LEU A 74 13.04 -1.20 7.46
CA LEU A 74 12.42 -1.04 6.15
C LEU A 74 11.25 -0.04 6.23
N LYS A 75 11.25 0.94 5.32
CA LYS A 75 10.14 1.88 5.18
C LYS A 75 9.01 1.20 4.45
N LEU A 76 7.82 1.28 5.03
CA LEU A 76 6.62 0.67 4.49
C LEU A 76 5.56 1.71 4.15
N SER A 77 4.85 1.48 3.06
CA SER A 77 3.53 2.01 2.82
C SER A 77 2.48 1.00 3.27
N VAL A 78 1.35 1.44 3.75
CA VAL A 78 0.24 0.55 4.13
C VAL A 78 -0.98 0.94 3.31
N ARG A 79 -1.55 -0.02 2.58
CA ARG A 79 -2.73 0.21 1.76
C ARG A 79 -4.00 0.15 2.59
N LEU A 80 -4.69 1.26 2.66
CA LEU A 80 -6.00 1.40 3.27
C LEU A 80 -7.10 1.05 2.27
N ASN A 81 -8.09 0.24 2.69
CA ASN A 81 -9.40 0.22 2.07
C ASN A 81 -10.26 1.32 2.73
N PRO A 82 -10.55 2.43 2.04
CA PRO A 82 -11.29 3.56 2.63
C PRO A 82 -12.81 3.33 2.67
N ASN A 83 -13.28 2.07 2.52
CA ASN A 83 -14.69 1.66 2.53
C ASN A 83 -15.54 2.27 1.41
N VAL A 84 -14.93 2.81 0.39
CA VAL A 84 -15.57 3.31 -0.82
C VAL A 84 -14.70 3.02 -2.03
N GLY A 85 -15.35 2.64 -3.12
CA GLY A 85 -14.70 2.37 -4.41
C GLY A 85 -15.42 3.06 -5.55
N ALA A 86 -14.74 3.25 -6.66
CA ALA A 86 -15.27 3.82 -7.89
C ALA A 86 -14.52 3.28 -9.10
N GLY A 87 -15.19 3.20 -10.24
CA GLY A 87 -14.59 2.76 -11.49
C GLY A 87 -15.62 2.63 -12.59
N HIS A 88 -15.17 2.60 -13.84
CA HIS A 88 -16.05 2.55 -15.01
C HIS A 88 -16.88 1.25 -15.12
N ASN A 89 -16.48 0.19 -14.41
CA ASN A 89 -17.25 -1.03 -14.21
C ASN A 89 -16.90 -1.70 -12.88
N PRO A 90 -17.69 -2.67 -12.38
CA PRO A 90 -17.43 -3.34 -11.11
C PRO A 90 -16.06 -4.04 -11.01
N ASP A 91 -15.54 -4.58 -12.11
CA ASP A 91 -14.30 -5.37 -12.10
C ASP A 91 -13.04 -4.55 -11.83
N VAL A 92 -13.11 -3.23 -12.07
CA VAL A 92 -11.97 -2.32 -11.84
C VAL A 92 -12.07 -1.58 -10.51
N ILE A 93 -13.09 -1.84 -9.71
CA ILE A 93 -13.22 -1.29 -8.35
C ILE A 93 -12.31 -2.07 -7.41
N THR A 94 -11.41 -1.37 -6.72
CA THR A 94 -10.36 -2.00 -5.90
C THR A 94 -10.44 -1.64 -4.43
N ALA A 95 -11.52 -0.99 -3.99
CA ALA A 95 -11.77 -0.67 -2.60
C ALA A 95 -13.29 -0.64 -2.33
N GLY A 96 -13.67 -0.52 -1.06
CA GLY A 96 -15.06 -0.51 -0.63
C GLY A 96 -15.54 -1.88 -0.17
N ILE A 97 -16.86 -2.02 -0.09
CA ILE A 97 -17.57 -3.23 0.34
C ILE A 97 -18.44 -3.68 -0.83
N ARG A 98 -18.47 -4.98 -1.11
CA ARG A 98 -19.39 -5.52 -2.11
C ARG A 98 -20.83 -5.37 -1.63
N ASN A 99 -21.70 -4.86 -2.50
CA ASN A 99 -23.09 -4.58 -2.15
C ASN A 99 -23.91 -5.84 -1.88
N ASP A 100 -23.48 -6.99 -2.42
CA ASP A 100 -24.28 -8.23 -2.42
C ASP A 100 -24.15 -9.03 -1.12
N ASP A 101 -23.01 -8.95 -0.43
CA ASP A 101 -22.71 -9.79 0.72
C ASP A 101 -22.07 -9.02 1.89
N GLY A 102 -21.84 -7.73 1.76
CA GLY A 102 -21.18 -6.88 2.75
C GLY A 102 -19.70 -7.21 2.96
N VAL A 103 -19.11 -8.03 2.11
CA VAL A 103 -17.71 -8.43 2.21
C VAL A 103 -16.81 -7.33 1.65
N PRO A 104 -15.76 -6.92 2.36
CA PRO A 104 -14.78 -5.97 1.83
C PRO A 104 -14.15 -6.48 0.53
N ILE A 105 -13.91 -5.56 -0.40
CA ILE A 105 -13.12 -5.88 -1.59
C ILE A 105 -11.71 -6.25 -1.15
N LYS A 106 -11.13 -7.25 -1.78
CA LYS A 106 -9.92 -7.97 -1.35
C LYS A 106 -8.63 -7.13 -1.21
N PHE A 107 -8.62 -5.87 -1.64
CA PHE A 107 -7.44 -5.04 -1.67
C PHE A 107 -7.39 -4.09 -0.49
N GLY A 108 -6.22 -4.03 0.16
CA GLY A 108 -5.96 -3.14 1.28
C GLY A 108 -6.50 -3.63 2.61
N ILE A 109 -6.02 -3.00 3.66
CA ILE A 109 -6.41 -3.28 5.05
C ILE A 109 -7.64 -2.44 5.38
N GLU A 110 -8.63 -3.05 6.00
CA GLU A 110 -9.85 -2.40 6.43
C GLU A 110 -9.58 -1.26 7.41
N GLN A 111 -10.43 -0.24 7.37
CA GLN A 111 -10.24 1.00 8.13
C GLN A 111 -10.13 0.77 9.64
N ASP A 112 -10.89 -0.15 10.20
CA ASP A 112 -10.87 -0.50 11.63
C ASP A 112 -9.60 -1.27 12.05
N LYS A 113 -8.87 -1.87 11.10
CA LYS A 113 -7.65 -2.65 11.33
C LYS A 113 -6.36 -1.88 11.04
N ILE A 114 -6.44 -0.70 10.41
CA ILE A 114 -5.28 0.02 9.93
C ILE A 114 -4.35 0.47 11.07
N ILE A 115 -4.91 0.93 12.18
CA ILE A 115 -4.13 1.37 13.36
C ILE A 115 -3.32 0.18 13.91
N ALA A 116 -3.96 -0.98 14.04
CA ALA A 116 -3.28 -2.20 14.48
C ALA A 116 -2.16 -2.60 13.51
N ALA A 117 -2.37 -2.46 12.19
CA ALA A 117 -1.35 -2.76 11.20
C ALA A 117 -0.11 -1.86 11.34
N PHE A 118 -0.30 -0.56 11.56
CA PHE A 118 0.80 0.37 11.79
C PHE A 118 1.55 0.08 13.09
N ILE A 119 0.84 -0.21 14.18
CA ILE A 119 1.44 -0.59 15.46
C ILE A 119 2.24 -1.87 15.30
N THR A 120 1.66 -2.92 14.70
CA THR A 120 2.31 -4.20 14.43
C THR A 120 3.56 -4.04 13.56
N ALA A 121 3.50 -3.21 12.52
CA ALA A 121 4.66 -2.92 11.70
C ALA A 121 5.82 -2.32 12.52
N ARG A 122 5.52 -1.37 13.40
CA ARG A 122 6.50 -0.75 14.30
C ARG A 122 7.06 -1.76 15.31
N GLU A 123 6.22 -2.63 15.87
CA GLU A 123 6.65 -3.70 16.80
C GLU A 123 7.58 -4.69 16.13
N TYR A 124 7.38 -4.96 14.84
CA TYR A 124 8.30 -5.78 14.03
C TYR A 124 9.59 -5.06 13.64
N GLY A 125 9.74 -3.78 14.03
CA GLY A 125 10.93 -2.98 13.74
C GLY A 125 10.95 -2.35 12.35
N PHE A 126 9.80 -2.23 11.69
CA PHE A 126 9.63 -1.51 10.44
C PHE A 126 9.23 -0.05 10.69
N HIS A 127 9.33 0.77 9.63
CA HIS A 127 8.94 2.19 9.65
C HIS A 127 7.78 2.46 8.68
N PRO A 128 6.52 2.28 9.11
CA PRO A 128 5.37 2.66 8.29
C PRO A 128 5.27 4.20 8.26
N ASP A 129 5.54 4.79 7.10
CA ASP A 129 5.60 6.25 6.90
C ASP A 129 4.63 6.75 5.83
N THR A 130 3.86 5.87 5.22
CA THR A 130 2.97 6.19 4.10
C THR A 130 1.66 5.44 4.25
N LEU A 131 0.56 6.14 4.04
CA LEU A 131 -0.76 5.56 3.85
C LEU A 131 -1.11 5.64 2.37
N HIS A 132 -1.49 4.52 1.76
CA HIS A 132 -1.82 4.43 0.33
C HIS A 132 -3.30 4.09 0.15
N ILE A 133 -3.94 4.70 -0.83
CA ILE A 133 -5.28 4.32 -1.28
C ILE A 133 -5.31 4.14 -2.79
N HIS A 134 -6.10 3.19 -3.25
CA HIS A 134 -6.48 3.04 -4.65
C HIS A 134 -7.91 2.49 -4.70
N ILE A 135 -8.85 3.30 -5.18
CA ILE A 135 -10.29 2.99 -5.10
C ILE A 135 -10.87 2.41 -6.38
N GLY A 136 -10.08 2.38 -7.45
CA GLY A 136 -10.48 1.84 -8.75
C GLY A 136 -9.94 2.67 -9.91
N SER A 137 -10.33 2.29 -11.11
CA SER A 137 -9.79 2.85 -12.36
C SER A 137 -10.87 3.33 -13.32
N GLY A 138 -10.50 4.26 -14.20
CA GLY A 138 -11.38 4.75 -15.26
C GLY A 138 -12.55 5.57 -14.71
N TRP A 139 -12.28 6.50 -13.82
CA TRP A 139 -13.30 7.34 -13.18
C TRP A 139 -14.00 8.23 -14.18
N LEU A 140 -15.33 8.30 -14.06
CA LEU A 140 -16.19 9.15 -14.85
C LEU A 140 -16.92 10.15 -13.95
N GLY A 141 -17.43 11.22 -14.49
CA GLY A 141 -18.12 12.34 -13.87
C GLY A 141 -18.48 12.25 -12.36
N ASN A 142 -19.37 11.33 -12.01
CA ASN A 142 -19.85 11.19 -10.62
C ASN A 142 -18.85 10.54 -9.66
N ASP A 143 -17.80 9.88 -10.16
CA ASP A 143 -16.81 9.19 -9.33
C ASP A 143 -15.95 10.14 -8.51
N VAL A 144 -15.91 11.43 -8.86
CA VAL A 144 -15.27 12.48 -8.05
C VAL A 144 -15.87 12.54 -6.65
N HIS A 145 -17.18 12.28 -6.51
CA HIS A 145 -17.82 12.23 -5.18
C HIS A 145 -17.26 11.08 -4.33
N SER A 146 -17.14 9.89 -4.91
CA SER A 146 -16.56 8.72 -4.25
C SER A 146 -15.11 8.97 -3.84
N PHE A 147 -14.32 9.64 -4.70
CA PHE A 147 -12.94 10.02 -4.37
C PHE A 147 -12.88 10.98 -3.19
N ARG A 148 -13.78 11.97 -3.13
CA ARG A 148 -13.84 12.90 -1.99
C ARG A 148 -14.15 12.17 -0.67
N ILE A 149 -15.08 11.20 -0.69
CA ILE A 149 -15.38 10.38 0.49
C ILE A 149 -14.14 9.55 0.88
N ALA A 150 -13.50 8.89 -0.09
CA ALA A 150 -12.30 8.11 0.15
C ALA A 150 -11.19 8.96 0.78
N LEU A 151 -10.97 10.16 0.26
CA LEU A 151 -9.98 11.10 0.80
C LEU A 151 -10.33 11.53 2.22
N GLN A 152 -11.60 11.86 2.50
CA GLN A 152 -12.03 12.23 3.85
C GLN A 152 -11.79 11.10 4.84
N ASN A 153 -12.23 9.88 4.51
CA ASN A 153 -12.01 8.69 5.34
C ASN A 153 -10.50 8.43 5.58
N THR A 154 -9.68 8.69 4.56
CA THR A 154 -8.23 8.55 4.68
C THR A 154 -7.63 9.60 5.62
N LEU A 155 -8.06 10.85 5.53
CA LEU A 155 -7.62 11.92 6.41
C LEU A 155 -8.04 11.67 7.87
N ASP A 156 -9.23 11.13 8.09
CA ASP A 156 -9.69 10.75 9.43
C ASP A 156 -8.80 9.65 10.02
N VAL A 157 -8.44 8.64 9.23
CA VAL A 157 -7.47 7.60 9.62
C VAL A 157 -6.08 8.19 9.90
N MET A 158 -5.58 9.11 9.07
CA MET A 158 -4.29 9.77 9.32
C MET A 158 -4.29 10.57 10.63
N ASN A 159 -5.40 11.27 10.93
CA ASN A 159 -5.55 11.97 12.19
C ASN A 159 -5.53 11.00 13.39
N GLU A 160 -6.17 9.84 13.25
CA GLU A 160 -6.14 8.83 14.31
C GLU A 160 -4.73 8.22 14.46
N LEU A 161 -4.05 7.90 13.38
CA LEU A 161 -2.65 7.43 13.39
C LEU A 161 -1.73 8.43 14.10
N THR A 162 -1.96 9.72 13.92
CA THR A 162 -1.19 10.78 14.59
C THR A 162 -1.34 10.70 16.12
N LYS A 163 -2.53 10.39 16.65
CA LYS A 163 -2.75 10.19 18.09
C LYS A 163 -2.00 8.97 18.64
N HIS A 164 -1.72 7.98 17.77
CA HIS A 164 -0.91 6.80 18.09
C HIS A 164 0.60 7.00 17.85
N GLY A 165 1.04 8.25 17.61
CA GLY A 165 2.45 8.60 17.45
C GLY A 165 3.03 8.36 16.07
N PHE A 166 2.18 8.24 15.03
CA PHE A 166 2.60 8.22 13.63
C PHE A 166 2.38 9.59 13.02
N SER A 167 3.41 10.45 13.11
CA SER A 167 3.40 11.79 12.52
C SER A 167 4.14 11.84 11.19
N ASN A 168 3.88 12.90 10.40
CA ASN A 168 4.53 13.13 9.10
C ASN A 168 4.30 11.99 8.08
N LEU A 169 3.10 11.43 8.09
CA LEU A 169 2.72 10.43 7.12
C LEU A 169 2.58 11.04 5.72
N ASN A 170 3.09 10.33 4.73
CA ASN A 170 2.81 10.61 3.32
C ASN A 170 1.46 9.98 2.92
N LEU A 171 0.82 10.55 1.89
CA LEU A 171 -0.33 10.01 1.21
C LEU A 171 0.00 9.83 -0.28
#